data_deff63a453a14080fe9920c0d60df836
#
_entry.id   deff63a453a14080fe9920c0d60df836
#
_cell.length_a   1.000
_cell.length_b   1.000
_cell.length_c   1.000
_cell.angle_alpha   90.00
_cell.angle_beta   90.00
_cell.angle_gamma   90.00
#
_symmetry.space_group_name_H-M   'P 1'
#
loop_
_entity.id
_entity.type
_entity.pdbx_description
1 polymer ?
#
loop_
_entity_poly.entity_id
_entity_poly.type
_entity_poly.pdbx_seq_one_letter_code
_entity_poly.pdbx_strand_id
1 'polypeptide(L)'
;MISYDLILAMDFNIYTTTTDDLPKILELNEAALPAVSSVNLNEMQHFLQIVDYFKTLKINNKVAGFLIALTPGKDYNSVNYKWFENNYESFMYVDRIVVTPTYQGHGFGTAFYNDLVNFSKRNVPRITCEVNINPPNKESVLFHTKYGFKQVGTQFTEIGKKEVSLMKLSI
;
A
#
# COMPACT_ATOMS: atom_id res chain seq x y z
N MET A 1 2.88 17.98 -16.69
CA MET A 1 3.61 16.72 -17.03
C MET A 1 5.03 16.91 -16.52
N ILE A 2 5.29 16.50 -15.28
CA ILE A 2 6.65 16.58 -14.71
C ILE A 2 7.39 15.38 -15.28
N SER A 3 8.50 15.64 -15.98
CA SER A 3 9.21 14.65 -16.78
C SER A 3 9.89 13.59 -15.89
N TYR A 4 10.07 12.38 -16.45
CA TYR A 4 10.90 11.31 -15.88
C TYR A 4 12.30 11.78 -15.44
N ASP A 5 12.80 12.85 -16.05
CA ASP A 5 14.09 13.46 -15.74
C ASP A 5 14.16 14.08 -14.34
N LEU A 6 13.03 14.47 -13.73
CA LEU A 6 13.02 15.04 -12.38
C LEU A 6 13.15 13.96 -11.28
N ILE A 7 12.67 12.74 -11.54
CA ILE A 7 12.82 11.60 -10.62
C ILE A 7 14.29 11.14 -10.59
N LEU A 8 14.97 11.18 -11.74
CA LEU A 8 16.41 10.86 -11.85
C LEU A 8 17.32 11.86 -11.12
N ALA A 9 16.80 13.05 -10.78
CA ALA A 9 17.52 14.08 -10.04
C ALA A 9 17.30 14.02 -8.52
N MET A 10 16.34 13.21 -8.03
CA MET A 10 16.09 13.05 -6.60
C MET A 10 16.83 11.81 -6.08
N ASP A 11 17.64 11.99 -5.05
CA ASP A 11 18.21 10.87 -4.31
C ASP A 11 17.10 10.18 -3.51
N PHE A 12 16.67 9.00 -3.95
CA PHE A 12 15.66 8.23 -3.24
C PHE A 12 16.07 6.77 -3.04
N ASN A 13 15.55 6.19 -1.99
CA ASN A 13 15.82 4.82 -1.59
C ASN A 13 14.55 4.17 -1.00
N ILE A 14 14.28 2.92 -1.40
CA ILE A 14 13.26 2.05 -0.81
C ILE A 14 14.00 0.96 -0.04
N TYR A 15 13.81 0.90 1.27
CA TYR A 15 14.53 -0.03 2.16
C TYR A 15 13.56 -0.69 3.15
N THR A 16 14.01 -1.79 3.74
CA THR A 16 13.23 -2.50 4.77
C THR A 16 13.05 -1.61 5.99
N THR A 17 11.80 -1.40 6.39
CA THR A 17 11.43 -0.60 7.56
C THR A 17 12.03 -1.15 8.84
N THR A 18 12.49 -0.26 9.69
CA THR A 18 13.00 -0.57 11.03
C THR A 18 12.09 0.05 12.11
N THR A 19 12.28 -0.35 13.36
CA THR A 19 11.55 0.25 14.50
C THR A 19 11.77 1.76 14.61
N ASP A 20 12.93 2.26 14.23
CA ASP A 20 13.26 3.69 14.29
C ASP A 20 12.48 4.53 13.28
N ASP A 21 11.98 3.92 12.21
CA ASP A 21 11.15 4.59 11.19
C ASP A 21 9.68 4.75 11.64
N LEU A 22 9.21 3.91 12.58
CA LEU A 22 7.78 3.81 12.93
C LEU A 22 7.14 5.11 13.42
N PRO A 23 7.79 5.95 14.24
CA PRO A 23 7.17 7.21 14.66
C PRO A 23 6.83 8.11 13.46
N LYS A 24 7.75 8.20 12.49
CA LYS A 24 7.51 9.00 11.28
C LYS A 24 6.51 8.37 10.33
N ILE A 25 6.54 7.06 10.18
CA ILE A 25 5.55 6.30 9.41
C ILE A 25 4.14 6.50 9.98
N LEU A 26 3.99 6.47 11.30
CA LEU A 26 2.72 6.72 11.97
C LEU A 26 2.19 8.14 11.68
N GLU A 27 3.04 9.16 11.74
CA GLU A 27 2.66 10.53 11.34
C GLU A 27 2.15 10.57 9.89
N LEU A 28 2.84 9.89 8.97
CA LEU A 28 2.43 9.84 7.56
C LEU A 28 1.10 9.10 7.38
N ASN A 29 0.89 8.02 8.13
CA ASN A 29 -0.36 7.28 8.12
C ASN A 29 -1.53 8.16 8.55
N GLU A 30 -1.41 8.82 9.69
CA GLU A 30 -2.49 9.66 10.23
C GLU A 30 -2.75 10.89 9.34
N ALA A 31 -1.73 11.43 8.66
CA ALA A 31 -1.91 12.50 7.68
C ALA A 31 -2.59 12.02 6.38
N ALA A 32 -2.62 10.73 6.10
CA ALA A 32 -3.22 10.13 4.91
C ALA A 32 -4.69 9.72 5.10
N LEU A 33 -5.27 9.94 6.27
CA LEU A 33 -6.70 9.67 6.52
C LEU A 33 -7.60 10.54 5.62
N PRO A 34 -8.73 10.03 5.13
CA PRO A 34 -9.32 8.70 5.32
C PRO A 34 -8.91 7.67 4.25
N ALA A 35 -7.87 7.93 3.45
CA ALA A 35 -7.44 7.03 2.38
C ALA A 35 -6.94 5.69 2.92
N VAL A 36 -6.34 5.71 4.10
CA VAL A 36 -6.00 4.52 4.91
C VAL A 36 -6.77 4.58 6.24
N SER A 37 -6.75 3.50 7.01
CA SER A 37 -7.29 3.48 8.37
C SER A 37 -6.30 4.05 9.38
N SER A 38 -6.82 4.70 10.44
CA SER A 38 -6.01 5.09 11.60
C SER A 38 -5.45 3.85 12.30
N VAL A 39 -4.21 3.95 12.76
CA VAL A 39 -3.53 2.93 13.57
C VAL A 39 -2.71 3.61 14.66
N ASN A 40 -2.38 2.86 15.69
CA ASN A 40 -1.48 3.30 16.75
C ASN A 40 -0.07 2.67 16.61
N LEU A 41 0.86 3.09 17.47
CA LEU A 41 2.24 2.60 17.41
C LEU A 41 2.34 1.09 17.66
N ASN A 42 1.52 0.51 18.55
CA ASN A 42 1.53 -0.93 18.81
C ASN A 42 1.07 -1.72 17.58
N GLU A 43 0.08 -1.21 16.84
CA GLU A 43 -0.37 -1.81 15.59
C GLU A 43 0.71 -1.72 14.51
N MET A 44 1.43 -0.59 14.40
CA MET A 44 2.58 -0.49 13.50
C MET A 44 3.72 -1.44 13.89
N GLN A 45 3.98 -1.64 15.17
CA GLN A 45 4.95 -2.63 15.66
C GLN A 45 4.49 -4.06 15.34
N HIS A 46 3.20 -4.33 15.46
CA HIS A 46 2.62 -5.63 15.10
C HIS A 46 2.81 -5.92 13.60
N PHE A 47 2.61 -4.94 12.73
CA PHE A 47 2.90 -5.10 11.30
C PHE A 47 4.35 -5.55 11.05
N LEU A 48 5.34 -4.99 11.73
CA LEU A 48 6.73 -5.44 11.59
C LEU A 48 6.95 -6.93 11.90
N GLN A 49 6.08 -7.51 12.73
CA GLN A 49 6.21 -8.91 13.16
C GLN A 49 5.50 -9.89 12.21
N ILE A 50 4.38 -9.46 11.60
CA ILE A 50 3.51 -10.39 10.87
C ILE A 50 3.60 -10.28 9.35
N VAL A 51 4.02 -9.13 8.79
CA VAL A 51 3.96 -8.91 7.34
C VAL A 51 5.21 -9.45 6.62
N ASP A 52 5.04 -9.73 5.33
CA ASP A 52 6.14 -10.22 4.49
C ASP A 52 6.91 -9.06 3.86
N TYR A 53 6.25 -7.91 3.70
CA TYR A 53 6.82 -6.73 3.07
C TYR A 53 6.42 -5.47 3.84
N PHE A 54 7.41 -4.81 4.43
CA PHE A 54 7.24 -3.50 5.03
C PHE A 54 8.44 -2.65 4.63
N LYS A 55 8.26 -1.74 3.69
CA LYS A 55 9.33 -0.88 3.21
C LYS A 55 8.99 0.59 3.32
N THR A 56 10.03 1.36 3.56
CA THR A 56 10.03 2.81 3.70
C THR A 56 10.73 3.44 2.50
N LEU A 57 10.14 4.51 1.97
CA LEU A 57 10.74 5.40 0.98
C LEU A 57 11.40 6.57 1.69
N LYS A 58 12.68 6.80 1.44
CA LYS A 58 13.38 8.07 1.76
C LYS A 58 13.67 8.84 0.49
N ILE A 59 13.51 10.15 0.55
CA ILE A 59 13.90 11.10 -0.48
C ILE A 59 14.75 12.16 0.20
N ASN A 60 15.98 12.37 -0.28
CA ASN A 60 16.96 13.26 0.35
C ASN A 60 17.10 12.99 1.87
N ASN A 61 17.23 11.72 2.25
CA ASN A 61 17.33 11.23 3.63
C ASN A 61 16.10 11.48 4.54
N LYS A 62 14.96 11.92 4.00
CA LYS A 62 13.71 12.10 4.76
C LYS A 62 12.69 11.04 4.40
N VAL A 63 12.03 10.45 5.41
CA VAL A 63 10.94 9.51 5.20
C VAL A 63 9.80 10.23 4.47
N ALA A 64 9.43 9.71 3.30
CA ALA A 64 8.46 10.30 2.38
C ALA A 64 7.30 9.37 2.03
N GLY A 65 7.37 8.11 2.43
CA GLY A 65 6.31 7.14 2.17
C GLY A 65 6.63 5.76 2.72
N PHE A 66 5.66 4.88 2.68
CA PHE A 66 5.82 3.47 3.06
C PHE A 66 4.78 2.58 2.36
N LEU A 67 5.06 1.28 2.31
CA LEU A 67 4.16 0.25 1.83
C LEU A 67 4.21 -0.96 2.74
N ILE A 68 3.02 -1.48 3.10
CA ILE A 68 2.83 -2.69 3.90
C ILE A 68 2.07 -3.72 3.06
N ALA A 69 2.62 -4.94 2.96
CA ALA A 69 1.95 -6.03 2.28
C ALA A 69 2.22 -7.40 2.95
N LEU A 70 1.24 -8.29 2.87
CA LEU A 70 1.25 -9.59 3.53
C LEU A 70 0.60 -10.68 2.68
N THR A 71 1.10 -11.90 2.83
CA THR A 71 0.54 -13.11 2.24
C THR A 71 -0.63 -13.67 3.08
N PRO A 72 -1.44 -14.62 2.57
CA PRO A 72 -2.49 -15.29 3.35
C PRO A 72 -1.99 -15.95 4.64
N GLY A 73 -2.88 -16.11 5.62
CA GLY A 73 -2.64 -16.86 6.84
C GLY A 73 -1.99 -16.06 7.98
N LYS A 74 -1.91 -14.75 7.85
CA LYS A 74 -1.39 -13.88 8.92
C LYS A 74 -2.44 -13.56 9.97
N ASP A 75 -1.99 -13.28 11.19
CA ASP A 75 -2.85 -12.78 12.28
C ASP A 75 -3.20 -11.30 12.02
N TYR A 76 -4.08 -11.11 11.05
CA TYR A 76 -4.53 -9.79 10.62
C TYR A 76 -6.05 -9.75 10.41
N ASN A 77 -6.73 -8.92 11.19
CA ASN A 77 -8.18 -8.87 11.24
C ASN A 77 -8.76 -7.73 10.38
N SER A 78 -8.50 -7.79 9.06
CA SER A 78 -9.13 -6.91 8.07
C SER A 78 -10.20 -7.66 7.30
N VAL A 79 -11.41 -7.08 7.20
CA VAL A 79 -12.50 -7.67 6.39
C VAL A 79 -12.14 -7.76 4.91
N ASN A 80 -11.34 -6.82 4.40
CA ASN A 80 -10.86 -6.82 3.02
C ASN A 80 -9.81 -7.92 2.80
N TYR A 81 -8.85 -8.06 3.70
CA TYR A 81 -7.88 -9.15 3.67
C TYR A 81 -8.57 -10.52 3.72
N LYS A 82 -9.55 -10.70 4.61
CA LYS A 82 -10.35 -11.93 4.72
C LYS A 82 -11.15 -12.21 3.44
N TRP A 83 -11.65 -11.17 2.76
CA TRP A 83 -12.31 -11.37 1.47
C TRP A 83 -11.35 -11.99 0.45
N PHE A 84 -10.10 -11.51 0.38
CA PHE A 84 -9.10 -12.08 -0.53
C PHE A 84 -8.70 -13.51 -0.12
N GLU A 85 -8.56 -13.82 1.17
CA GLU A 85 -8.31 -15.19 1.66
C GLU A 85 -9.43 -16.17 1.25
N ASN A 86 -10.68 -15.71 1.24
CA ASN A 86 -11.84 -16.55 0.83
C ASN A 86 -11.92 -16.76 -0.68
N ASN A 87 -11.27 -15.95 -1.49
CA ASN A 87 -11.36 -16.00 -2.95
C ASN A 87 -10.08 -16.46 -3.65
N TYR A 88 -8.93 -16.39 -2.98
CA TYR A 88 -7.63 -16.75 -3.56
C TYR A 88 -6.73 -17.45 -2.55
N GLU A 89 -6.15 -18.58 -2.96
CA GLU A 89 -5.22 -19.35 -2.11
C GLU A 89 -3.86 -18.66 -1.95
N SER A 90 -3.42 -17.88 -2.93
CA SER A 90 -2.08 -17.28 -2.96
C SER A 90 -2.11 -15.88 -3.56
N PHE A 91 -1.65 -14.90 -2.80
CA PHE A 91 -1.56 -13.49 -3.19
C PHE A 91 -0.61 -12.72 -2.26
N MET A 92 -0.23 -11.52 -2.67
CA MET A 92 0.37 -10.49 -1.82
C MET A 92 -0.65 -9.35 -1.68
N TYR A 93 -1.21 -9.18 -0.50
CA TYR A 93 -2.18 -8.14 -0.21
C TYR A 93 -1.49 -6.87 0.27
N VAL A 94 -1.69 -5.77 -0.43
CA VAL A 94 -1.25 -4.44 -0.02
C VAL A 94 -2.29 -3.86 0.94
N ASP A 95 -1.94 -3.80 2.22
CA ASP A 95 -2.80 -3.22 3.24
C ASP A 95 -2.82 -1.68 3.12
N ARG A 96 -1.66 -1.08 2.89
CA ARG A 96 -1.55 0.36 2.67
C ARG A 96 -0.31 0.73 1.89
N ILE A 97 -0.46 1.77 1.07
CA ILE A 97 0.61 2.48 0.39
C ILE A 97 0.40 3.98 0.63
N VAL A 98 1.38 4.65 1.18
CA VAL A 98 1.35 6.08 1.47
C VAL A 98 2.58 6.76 0.89
N VAL A 99 2.36 7.81 0.12
CA VAL A 99 3.39 8.76 -0.31
C VAL A 99 2.93 10.15 0.11
N THR A 100 3.82 10.93 0.73
CA THR A 100 3.47 12.28 1.19
C THR A 100 2.96 13.14 0.03
N PRO A 101 1.99 14.05 0.26
CA PRO A 101 1.41 14.88 -0.81
C PRO A 101 2.45 15.63 -1.65
N THR A 102 3.53 16.11 -1.03
CA THR A 102 4.63 16.82 -1.71
C THR A 102 5.29 15.99 -2.83
N TYR A 103 5.29 14.66 -2.70
CA TYR A 103 5.94 13.75 -3.64
C TYR A 103 4.95 12.89 -4.45
N GLN A 104 3.64 13.07 -4.28
CA GLN A 104 2.64 12.42 -5.12
C GLN A 104 2.75 12.94 -6.57
N GLY A 105 2.39 12.07 -7.52
CA GLY A 105 2.51 12.39 -8.96
C GLY A 105 3.94 12.32 -9.52
N HIS A 106 4.97 12.04 -8.71
CA HIS A 106 6.37 11.93 -9.12
C HIS A 106 6.83 10.48 -9.41
N GLY A 107 5.91 9.50 -9.48
CA GLY A 107 6.22 8.11 -9.81
C GLY A 107 6.67 7.22 -8.63
N PHE A 108 6.70 7.73 -7.40
CA PHE A 108 7.15 6.93 -6.25
C PHE A 108 6.19 5.80 -5.88
N GLY A 109 4.87 5.96 -6.12
CA GLY A 109 3.93 4.86 -6.00
C GLY A 109 4.23 3.73 -6.99
N THR A 110 4.59 4.07 -8.22
CA THR A 110 5.04 3.13 -9.25
C THR A 110 6.34 2.45 -8.84
N ALA A 111 7.29 3.18 -8.26
CA ALA A 111 8.54 2.62 -7.75
C ALA A 111 8.29 1.59 -6.63
N PHE A 112 7.39 1.87 -5.70
CA PHE A 112 6.96 0.91 -4.67
C PHE A 112 6.36 -0.35 -5.28
N TYR A 113 5.42 -0.23 -6.23
CA TYR A 113 4.81 -1.41 -6.86
C TYR A 113 5.81 -2.21 -7.69
N ASN A 114 6.75 -1.57 -8.37
CA ASN A 114 7.83 -2.27 -9.09
C ASN A 114 8.71 -3.08 -8.12
N ASP A 115 9.07 -2.52 -6.97
CA ASP A 115 9.83 -3.23 -5.94
C ASP A 115 9.02 -4.39 -5.34
N LEU A 116 7.73 -4.17 -5.05
CA LEU A 116 6.84 -5.22 -4.54
C LEU A 116 6.62 -6.35 -5.54
N VAL A 117 6.43 -6.05 -6.84
CA VAL A 117 6.33 -7.05 -7.91
C VAL A 117 7.60 -7.88 -7.98
N ASN A 118 8.78 -7.25 -7.95
CA ASN A 118 10.05 -7.95 -7.97
C ASN A 118 10.24 -8.86 -6.74
N PHE A 119 9.80 -8.42 -5.57
CA PHE A 119 9.80 -9.21 -4.34
C PHE A 119 8.85 -10.41 -4.43
N SER A 120 7.66 -10.22 -5.00
CA SER A 120 6.54 -11.16 -4.90
C SER A 120 6.46 -12.20 -6.03
N LYS A 121 6.90 -11.87 -7.26
CA LYS A 121 6.65 -12.63 -8.49
C LYS A 121 7.13 -14.08 -8.51
N ARG A 122 8.04 -14.48 -7.61
CA ARG A 122 8.52 -15.86 -7.48
C ARG A 122 7.68 -16.69 -6.51
N ASN A 123 6.88 -16.04 -5.67
CA ASN A 123 6.20 -16.68 -4.55
C ASN A 123 4.67 -16.66 -4.70
N VAL A 124 4.12 -15.63 -5.34
CA VAL A 124 2.67 -15.47 -5.53
C VAL A 124 2.34 -15.03 -6.95
N PRO A 125 1.18 -15.45 -7.51
CA PRO A 125 0.80 -15.12 -8.89
C PRO A 125 0.09 -13.77 -9.03
N ARG A 126 -0.16 -13.06 -7.92
CA ARG A 126 -0.94 -11.81 -7.92
C ARG A 126 -0.67 -10.92 -6.73
N ILE A 127 -0.87 -9.64 -6.95
CA ILE A 127 -0.95 -8.61 -5.90
C ILE A 127 -2.42 -8.17 -5.80
N THR A 128 -2.90 -7.95 -4.59
CA THR A 128 -4.25 -7.48 -4.30
C THR A 128 -4.22 -6.26 -3.41
N CYS A 129 -5.23 -5.41 -3.52
CA CYS A 129 -5.43 -4.25 -2.65
C CYS A 129 -6.90 -3.84 -2.65
N GLU A 130 -7.26 -2.88 -1.80
CA GLU A 130 -8.51 -2.15 -1.93
C GLU A 130 -8.28 -0.65 -2.03
N VAL A 131 -9.22 0.03 -2.67
CA VAL A 131 -9.25 1.49 -2.79
C VAL A 131 -10.66 2.00 -2.48
N ASN A 132 -10.76 3.05 -1.69
CA ASN A 132 -12.04 3.66 -1.34
C ASN A 132 -12.77 4.19 -2.58
N ILE A 133 -14.04 3.79 -2.75
CA ILE A 133 -14.96 4.34 -3.75
C ILE A 133 -16.09 5.13 -3.11
N ASN A 134 -16.37 4.91 -1.81
CA ASN A 134 -17.22 5.77 -1.00
C ASN A 134 -16.67 5.84 0.45
N PRO A 135 -16.21 7.02 0.94
CA PRO A 135 -15.98 8.25 0.18
C PRO A 135 -14.96 8.04 -0.96
N PRO A 136 -15.09 8.77 -2.09
CA PRO A 136 -14.32 8.47 -3.29
C PRO A 136 -12.84 8.89 -3.16
N ASN A 137 -11.93 7.99 -3.55
CA ASN A 137 -10.51 8.27 -3.78
C ASN A 137 -10.18 8.05 -5.27
N LYS A 138 -10.65 8.97 -6.11
CA LYS A 138 -10.52 8.86 -7.58
C LYS A 138 -9.07 8.79 -8.06
N GLU A 139 -8.17 9.51 -7.40
CA GLU A 139 -6.75 9.54 -7.77
C GLU A 139 -6.11 8.17 -7.54
N SER A 140 -6.39 7.54 -6.39
CA SER A 140 -5.90 6.20 -6.09
C SER A 140 -6.49 5.14 -7.02
N VAL A 141 -7.79 5.19 -7.32
CA VAL A 141 -8.43 4.29 -8.30
C VAL A 141 -7.74 4.42 -9.66
N LEU A 142 -7.54 5.65 -10.13
CA LEU A 142 -6.89 5.92 -11.42
C LEU A 142 -5.44 5.43 -11.44
N PHE A 143 -4.68 5.66 -10.36
CA PHE A 143 -3.30 5.21 -10.22
C PHE A 143 -3.21 3.69 -10.31
N HIS A 144 -4.00 2.95 -9.52
CA HIS A 144 -4.00 1.50 -9.53
C HIS A 144 -4.44 0.92 -10.88
N THR A 145 -5.50 1.50 -11.48
CA THR A 145 -5.96 1.07 -12.81
C THR A 145 -4.89 1.29 -13.89
N LYS A 146 -4.21 2.44 -13.89
CA LYS A 146 -3.10 2.72 -14.82
C LYS A 146 -1.89 1.80 -14.60
N TYR A 147 -1.63 1.40 -13.37
CA TYR A 147 -0.56 0.44 -13.07
C TYR A 147 -0.89 -0.97 -13.59
N GLY A 148 -2.16 -1.30 -13.78
CA GLY A 148 -2.62 -2.58 -14.31
C GLY A 148 -3.55 -3.38 -13.40
N PHE A 149 -3.92 -2.81 -12.24
CA PHE A 149 -4.92 -3.45 -11.39
C PHE A 149 -6.31 -3.42 -12.03
N LYS A 150 -7.07 -4.49 -11.79
CA LYS A 150 -8.46 -4.63 -12.22
C LYS A 150 -9.36 -4.85 -11.01
N GLN A 151 -10.52 -4.21 -11.00
CA GLN A 151 -11.54 -4.47 -9.99
C GLN A 151 -12.04 -5.92 -10.10
N VAL A 152 -12.12 -6.61 -8.97
CA VAL A 152 -12.63 -7.98 -8.85
C VAL A 152 -13.84 -8.10 -7.93
N GLY A 153 -14.20 -7.03 -7.26
CA GLY A 153 -15.37 -6.95 -6.40
C GLY A 153 -15.46 -5.60 -5.69
N THR A 154 -16.49 -5.44 -4.88
CA THR A 154 -16.64 -4.34 -3.93
C THR A 154 -17.01 -4.88 -2.56
N GLN A 155 -16.74 -4.11 -1.51
CA GLN A 155 -17.09 -4.48 -0.15
C GLN A 155 -17.41 -3.25 0.68
N PHE A 156 -18.45 -3.35 1.50
CA PHE A 156 -18.75 -2.38 2.52
C PHE A 156 -17.95 -2.67 3.78
N THR A 157 -17.35 -1.63 4.35
CA THR A 157 -16.59 -1.67 5.60
C THR A 157 -17.14 -0.63 6.58
N GLU A 158 -16.66 -0.65 7.83
CA GLU A 158 -17.08 0.30 8.88
C GLU A 158 -18.62 0.36 9.05
N ILE A 159 -19.27 -0.82 9.10
CA ILE A 159 -20.73 -0.96 9.24
C ILE A 159 -21.48 -0.18 8.14
N GLY A 160 -21.05 -0.33 6.89
CA GLY A 160 -21.69 0.27 5.72
C GLY A 160 -21.36 1.75 5.47
N LYS A 161 -20.46 2.35 6.27
CA LYS A 161 -20.07 3.76 6.08
C LYS A 161 -19.04 3.97 4.98
N LYS A 162 -18.30 2.93 4.64
CA LYS A 162 -17.25 2.98 3.62
C LYS A 162 -17.45 1.84 2.63
N GLU A 163 -17.28 2.14 1.34
CA GLU A 163 -17.25 1.13 0.28
C GLU A 163 -15.90 1.16 -0.41
N VAL A 164 -15.33 -0.01 -0.67
CA VAL A 164 -14.05 -0.17 -1.34
C VAL A 164 -14.19 -0.96 -2.64
N SER A 165 -13.38 -0.62 -3.64
CA SER A 165 -13.09 -1.43 -4.79
C SER A 165 -11.99 -2.43 -4.41
N LEU A 166 -12.27 -3.72 -4.51
CA LEU A 166 -11.29 -4.78 -4.34
C LEU A 166 -10.60 -5.01 -5.68
N MET A 167 -9.28 -4.91 -5.71
CA MET A 167 -8.51 -4.88 -6.94
C MET A 167 -7.42 -5.96 -6.97
N LYS A 168 -7.09 -6.43 -8.17
CA LYS A 168 -6.09 -7.48 -8.41
C LYS A 168 -5.18 -7.11 -9.58
N LEU A 169 -3.88 -7.34 -9.42
CA LEU A 169 -2.86 -7.34 -10.45
C LEU A 169 -2.30 -8.76 -10.61
N SER A 170 -2.29 -9.32 -11.82
CA SER A 170 -1.58 -10.57 -12.12
C SER A 170 -0.10 -10.28 -12.39
N ILE A 171 0.83 -11.06 -11.83
CA ILE A 171 2.26 -10.88 -11.94
C ILE A 171 2.99 -12.16 -12.32
#